data_13753a0b728ff076dac4f7bd6c8c4204
#
_entry.id   13753a0b728ff076dac4f7bd6c8c4204
#
_cell.length_a   1.000
_cell.length_b   1.000
_cell.length_c   1.000
_cell.angle_alpha   90.00
_cell.angle_beta   90.00
_cell.angle_gamma   90.00
#
_symmetry.space_group_name_H-M   'P 1'
#
loop_
_entity.id
_entity.type
_entity.pdbx_description
1 polymer ?
#
loop_
_entity_poly.entity_id
_entity_poly.type
_entity_poly.pdbx_seq_one_letter_code
_entity_poly.pdbx_strand_id
1 'polypeptide(L)' 'MEVVSERVCGLDVHQLTVVACALIVGDSRKQAVERREFSAMTDGLRDLCAWLLQHRVTHVAMEG' A
#
# COMPACT_ATOMS: atom_id res chain seq x y z
N MET A 1 -1.45 12.43 -25.34
CA MET A 1 -0.53 11.80 -24.39
C MET A 1 -1.25 11.42 -23.12
N GLU A 2 -0.97 10.25 -22.68
CA GLU A 2 -1.64 9.74 -21.50
C GLU A 2 -0.82 9.98 -20.27
N VAL A 3 -1.49 10.37 -19.24
CA VAL A 3 -0.87 10.50 -17.94
C VAL A 3 -1.31 9.33 -17.10
N VAL A 4 -0.36 8.56 -16.66
CA VAL A 4 -0.65 7.37 -15.88
C VAL A 4 -0.32 7.62 -14.43
N SER A 5 -1.33 7.53 -13.60
CA SER A 5 -1.12 7.56 -12.16
C SER A 5 -0.87 6.14 -11.70
N GLU A 6 0.21 5.94 -11.01
CA GLU A 6 0.51 4.63 -10.46
C GLU A 6 0.33 4.65 -8.95
N ARG A 7 -0.31 3.62 -8.46
CA ARG A 7 -0.51 3.43 -7.03
C ARG A 7 0.04 2.07 -6.67
N VAL A 8 1.20 2.10 -6.03
CA VAL A 8 1.95 0.88 -5.73
C VAL A 8 2.08 0.77 -4.22
N CYS A 9 1.97 -0.44 -3.72
CA CYS A 9 2.13 -0.69 -2.31
C CYS A 9 3.17 -1.77 -2.09
N GLY A 10 4.14 -1.49 -1.23
CA GLY A 10 5.08 -2.49 -0.77
C GLY A 10 4.66 -2.99 0.60
N LEU A 11 4.62 -4.29 0.76
CA LEU A 11 4.29 -4.91 2.04
C LEU A 11 5.54 -5.58 2.60
N ASP A 12 5.86 -5.23 3.83
CA ASP A 12 6.97 -5.83 4.55
C ASP A 12 6.38 -6.66 5.68
N VAL A 13 6.53 -7.98 5.58
CA VAL A 13 5.89 -8.90 6.52
C VAL A 13 6.89 -9.28 7.61
N HIS A 14 6.51 -9.00 8.83
CA HIS A 14 7.24 -9.41 10.02
C HIS A 14 6.46 -10.51 10.73
N GLN A 15 6.98 -11.00 11.85
CA GLN A 15 6.34 -12.12 12.52
C GLN A 15 4.87 -11.90 12.86
N LEU A 16 4.57 -10.73 13.40
CA LEU A 16 3.21 -10.44 13.88
C LEU A 16 2.63 -9.19 13.25
N THR A 17 3.35 -8.56 12.36
CA THR A 17 2.90 -7.29 11.77
C THR A 17 3.23 -7.24 10.30
N VAL A 18 2.46 -6.43 9.59
CA VAL A 18 2.68 -6.13 8.19
C VAL A 18 2.75 -4.63 8.06
N VAL A 19 3.85 -4.13 7.52
CA VAL A 19 4.00 -2.71 7.26
C VAL A 19 3.70 -2.46 5.79
N ALA A 20 2.70 -1.63 5.54
CA ALA A 20 2.29 -1.29 4.18
C ALA A 20 2.80 0.12 3.86
N CYS A 21 3.46 0.24 2.74
CA CYS A 21 3.95 1.53 2.27
C CYS A 21 3.38 1.77 0.88
N ALA A 22 2.45 2.69 0.77
CA ALA A 22 1.79 3.00 -0.49
C ALA A 22 2.44 4.23 -1.10
N LEU A 23 2.87 4.07 -2.34
CA LEU A 23 3.45 5.16 -3.10
C LEU A 23 2.46 5.55 -4.19
N ILE A 24 2.04 6.80 -4.15
CA ILE A 24 1.10 7.32 -5.13
C ILE A 24 1.84 8.32 -6.01
N VAL A 25 1.98 7.97 -7.26
CA VAL A 25 2.64 8.83 -8.24
C VAL A 25 1.58 9.40 -9.14
N GLY A 26 1.41 10.71 -9.10
CA GLY A 26 0.41 11.40 -9.91
C GLY A 26 1.04 12.23 -11.00
N ASP A 27 0.19 12.98 -11.68
CA ASP A 27 0.59 13.88 -12.75
C ASP A 27 1.53 14.97 -12.28
N SER A 28 1.29 15.44 -11.09
CA SER A 28 2.13 16.48 -10.53
C SER A 28 3.41 15.84 -10.06
N ARG A 29 4.41 16.64 -9.92
CA ARG A 29 5.71 16.17 -9.47
C ARG A 29 5.70 15.73 -8.01
N LYS A 30 4.55 15.77 -7.38
CA LYS A 30 4.43 15.40 -6.00
C LYS A 30 4.15 13.93 -5.88
N GLN A 31 4.90 13.28 -5.01
CA GLN A 31 4.66 11.90 -4.65
C GLN A 31 4.08 11.90 -3.26
N ALA A 32 3.06 11.12 -3.06
CA ALA A 32 2.49 10.91 -1.74
C ALA A 32 2.88 9.52 -1.26
N VAL A 33 3.42 9.46 -0.05
CA VAL A 33 3.80 8.20 0.56
C VAL A 33 2.97 8.04 1.82
N GLU A 34 2.20 6.97 1.86
CA GLU A 34 1.41 6.61 3.04
C GLU A 34 1.97 5.33 3.61
N ARG A 35 2.20 5.33 4.90
CA ARG A 35 2.73 4.16 5.57
C ARG A 35 1.84 3.82 6.75
N ARG A 36 1.52 2.54 6.88
CA ARG A 36 0.70 2.08 7.97
C ARG A 36 1.07 0.67 8.37
N GLU A 37 0.98 0.39 9.65
CA GLU A 37 1.29 -0.92 10.18
C GLU A 37 -0.01 -1.63 10.54
N PHE A 38 -0.09 -2.90 10.18
CA PHE A 38 -1.26 -3.73 10.44
C PHE A 38 -0.82 -4.99 11.16
N SER A 39 -1.74 -5.56 11.93
CA SER A 39 -1.50 -6.85 12.55
C SER A 39 -1.53 -7.94 11.48
N ALA A 40 -0.68 -8.94 11.63
CA ALA A 40 -0.67 -10.09 10.72
C ALA A 40 -1.81 -11.06 11.02
N MET A 41 -2.65 -10.76 11.99
CA MET A 41 -3.84 -11.54 12.29
C MET A 41 -4.94 -11.26 11.28
N THR A 42 -5.98 -12.10 11.28
CA THR A 42 -7.08 -11.99 10.31
C THR A 42 -7.71 -10.60 10.29
N ASP A 43 -7.94 -10.02 11.46
CA ASP A 43 -8.55 -8.70 11.53
C ASP A 43 -7.64 -7.63 10.94
N GLY A 44 -6.35 -7.74 11.21
CA GLY A 44 -5.39 -6.81 10.64
C GLY A 44 -5.27 -6.94 9.15
N LEU A 45 -5.36 -8.17 8.63
CA LEU A 45 -5.31 -8.39 7.20
C LEU A 45 -6.54 -7.83 6.51
N ARG A 46 -7.69 -7.91 7.15
CA ARG A 46 -8.91 -7.29 6.63
C ARG A 46 -8.78 -5.78 6.55
N ASP A 47 -8.22 -5.18 7.60
CA ASP A 47 -7.99 -3.75 7.63
C ASP A 47 -7.02 -3.35 6.54
N LEU A 48 -5.98 -4.16 6.31
CA LEU A 48 -5.02 -3.92 5.27
C LEU A 48 -5.69 -3.95 3.89
N CYS A 49 -6.55 -4.94 3.64
CA CYS A 49 -7.25 -5.02 2.37
C CYS A 49 -8.13 -3.79 2.16
N ALA A 50 -8.86 -3.38 3.19
CA ALA A 50 -9.71 -2.20 3.10
C ALA A 50 -8.87 -0.95 2.83
N TRP A 51 -7.73 -0.84 3.48
CA TRP A 51 -6.84 0.28 3.29
C TRP A 51 -6.30 0.34 1.87
N LEU A 52 -5.92 -0.82 1.31
CA LEU A 52 -5.43 -0.90 -0.05
C LEU A 52 -6.51 -0.48 -1.05
N LEU A 53 -7.74 -0.94 -0.81
CA LEU A 53 -8.86 -0.58 -1.67
C LEU A 53 -9.16 0.91 -1.57
N GLN A 54 -9.07 1.45 -0.38
CA GLN A 54 -9.33 2.87 -0.15
C GLN A 54 -8.33 3.73 -0.91
N HIS A 55 -7.09 3.30 -0.98
CA HIS A 55 -6.05 4.03 -1.70
C HIS A 55 -5.97 3.66 -3.18
N ARG A 56 -6.84 2.75 -3.62
CA ARG A 56 -6.91 2.33 -5.02
C ARG A 56 -5.56 1.84 -5.53
N VAL A 57 -4.90 1.03 -4.73
CA VAL A 57 -3.61 0.48 -5.09
C VAL A 57 -3.79 -0.53 -6.21
N THR A 58 -3.00 -0.40 -7.27
CA THR A 58 -3.09 -1.28 -8.42
C THR A 58 -2.03 -2.38 -8.41
N HIS A 59 -0.93 -2.14 -7.75
CA HIS A 59 0.17 -3.11 -7.71
C HIS A 59 0.63 -3.27 -6.27
N VAL A 60 0.82 -4.52 -5.87
CA VAL A 60 1.29 -4.83 -4.53
C VAL A 60 2.52 -5.72 -4.64
N ALA A 61 3.60 -5.33 -4.00
CA ALA A 61 4.80 -6.13 -3.89
C ALA A 61 4.95 -6.56 -2.44
N MET A 62 5.27 -7.81 -2.22
CA MET A 62 5.38 -8.36 -0.88
C MET A 62 6.78 -8.90 -0.65
N GLU A 63 7.35 -8.53 0.46
CA GLU A 63 8.63 -9.08 0.91
C GLU A 63 8.46 -9.59 2.33
N GLY A 64 9.04 -10.73 2.58
CA GLY A 64 8.91 -11.32 3.90
C GLY A 64 10.20 -11.74 4.50
#